data_2acf6f7fcda5cbea9e80af834d1041ac
#
_entry.id   2acf6f7fcda5cbea9e80af834d1041ac
#
_cell.length_a   1.000
_cell.length_b   1.000
_cell.length_c   1.000
_cell.angle_alpha   90.00
_cell.angle_beta   90.00
_cell.angle_gamma   90.00
#
_symmetry.space_group_name_H-M   'P 1'
#
loop_
_entity.id
_entity.type
_entity.pdbx_description
1 polymer ?
#
loop_
_entity_poly.entity_id
_entity_poly.type
_entity_poly.pdbx_seq_one_letter_code
_entity_poly.pdbx_strand_id
1 'polypeptide(L)'
;VKFRGDRLFNGAVNISWANNDAQKAKLASESFVFHGPKYHGITQQDVGVSHGHKLVDTASFAMKIARRCYGHEEQPFTMAIAGYGTGKSHLALTLATLLGNPNSETSNAIIDAVKAADPEIGKELSLLFQEASQPCLAITINGMQGFDLAAEVSRQIASALKKDNLDTK
;
A
#
# COMPACT_ATOMS: atom_id res chain seq x y z
N VAL A 1 15.54 -15.71 14.12
CA VAL A 1 15.22 -14.72 13.08
C VAL A 1 16.46 -14.55 12.23
N LYS A 2 16.44 -14.94 10.94
CA LYS A 2 17.56 -14.68 10.01
C LYS A 2 17.42 -13.24 9.51
N PHE A 3 18.44 -12.42 9.77
CA PHE A 3 18.57 -11.09 9.20
C PHE A 3 18.77 -11.20 7.67
N ARG A 4 17.91 -10.56 6.91
CA ARG A 4 18.00 -10.52 5.44
C ARG A 4 18.51 -9.16 5.00
N GLY A 5 19.84 -9.04 4.95
CA GLY A 5 20.51 -7.81 4.53
C GLY A 5 20.22 -7.38 3.09
N ASP A 6 19.81 -8.33 2.25
CA ASP A 6 19.38 -8.14 0.86
C ASP A 6 18.04 -7.38 0.72
N ARG A 7 17.28 -7.26 1.83
CA ARG A 7 16.00 -6.54 1.87
C ARG A 7 16.05 -5.24 2.68
N LEU A 8 17.22 -4.78 3.04
CA LEU A 8 17.38 -3.49 3.71
C LEU A 8 17.29 -2.35 2.69
N PHE A 9 16.21 -1.60 2.77
CA PHE A 9 16.11 -0.32 2.10
C PHE A 9 16.71 0.76 3.01
N ASN A 10 17.85 1.33 2.62
CA ASN A 10 18.51 2.41 3.35
C ASN A 10 18.04 3.75 2.81
N GLY A 11 17.29 4.48 3.61
CA GLY A 11 16.89 5.86 3.31
C GLY A 11 15.40 6.13 3.57
N ALA A 12 15.02 7.39 3.39
CA ALA A 12 13.63 7.81 3.49
C ALA A 12 12.87 7.42 2.21
N VAL A 13 11.76 6.72 2.37
CA VAL A 13 10.88 6.38 1.25
C VAL A 13 10.09 7.61 0.80
N ASN A 14 10.12 7.86 -0.51
CA ASN A 14 9.32 8.91 -1.13
C ASN A 14 8.16 8.28 -1.91
N ILE A 15 6.94 8.67 -1.57
CA ILE A 15 5.72 8.16 -2.20
C ILE A 15 5.66 8.46 -3.71
N SER A 16 6.31 9.54 -4.15
CA SER A 16 6.36 9.91 -5.57
C SER A 16 7.09 8.90 -6.47
N TRP A 17 7.86 7.98 -5.87
CA TRP A 17 8.51 6.90 -6.65
C TRP A 17 7.50 5.99 -7.34
N ALA A 18 6.29 5.84 -6.81
CA ALA A 18 5.22 5.11 -7.51
C ALA A 18 5.01 5.63 -8.94
N ASN A 19 5.18 6.93 -9.16
CA ASN A 19 4.94 7.58 -10.45
C ASN A 19 6.22 7.83 -11.26
N ASN A 20 7.36 8.09 -10.61
CA ASN A 20 8.56 8.61 -11.28
C ASN A 20 9.82 7.75 -11.18
N ASP A 21 9.84 6.70 -10.33
CA ASP A 21 11.01 5.83 -10.16
C ASP A 21 10.58 4.39 -9.83
N ALA A 22 10.24 3.64 -10.88
CA ALA A 22 9.73 2.27 -10.74
C ALA A 22 10.74 1.33 -10.05
N GLN A 23 12.05 1.55 -10.23
CA GLN A 23 13.08 0.72 -9.62
C GLN A 23 13.15 0.94 -8.11
N LYS A 24 13.14 2.20 -7.66
CA LYS A 24 13.09 2.49 -6.21
C LYS A 24 11.77 2.09 -5.60
N ALA A 25 10.65 2.27 -6.30
CA ALA A 25 9.35 1.80 -5.86
C ALA A 25 9.35 0.28 -5.64
N LYS A 26 9.89 -0.49 -6.60
CA LYS A 26 10.05 -1.95 -6.50
C LYS A 26 10.87 -2.32 -5.26
N LEU A 27 12.12 -1.83 -5.17
CA LEU A 27 13.03 -2.17 -4.08
C LEU A 27 12.45 -1.81 -2.70
N ALA A 28 11.87 -0.63 -2.57
CA ALA A 28 11.21 -0.22 -1.33
C ALA A 28 10.03 -1.14 -1.01
N SER A 29 9.14 -1.39 -1.95
CA SER A 29 7.93 -2.19 -1.73
C SER A 29 8.26 -3.65 -1.35
N GLU A 30 9.25 -4.27 -1.98
CA GLU A 30 9.71 -5.62 -1.65
C GLU A 30 10.40 -5.70 -0.28
N SER A 31 10.93 -4.59 0.23
CA SER A 31 11.57 -4.51 1.55
C SER A 31 10.59 -4.25 2.69
N PHE A 32 9.33 -3.91 2.41
CA PHE A 32 8.36 -3.63 3.46
C PHE A 32 8.03 -4.87 4.28
N VAL A 33 8.07 -4.71 5.62
CA VAL A 33 7.75 -5.78 6.56
C VAL A 33 6.32 -5.61 7.05
N PHE A 34 5.46 -6.54 6.67
CA PHE A 34 4.10 -6.60 7.18
C PHE A 34 4.04 -7.24 8.57
N HIS A 35 3.08 -6.81 9.35
CA HIS A 35 2.73 -7.36 10.65
C HIS A 35 1.27 -7.77 10.63
N GLY A 36 0.97 -8.97 11.10
CA GLY A 36 -0.40 -9.47 11.28
C GLY A 36 -0.94 -9.16 12.68
N PRO A 37 -2.23 -9.46 12.93
CA PRO A 37 -2.91 -9.17 14.19
C PRO A 37 -2.23 -9.77 15.43
N LYS A 38 -1.59 -10.92 15.27
CA LYS A 38 -0.92 -11.65 16.37
C LYS A 38 0.42 -11.05 16.78
N TYR A 39 1.03 -10.20 15.93
CA TYR A 39 2.39 -9.70 16.17
C TYR A 39 2.51 -8.81 17.42
N HIS A 40 1.54 -7.98 17.69
CA HIS A 40 1.51 -7.06 18.82
C HIS A 40 0.60 -7.51 19.97
N GLY A 41 0.12 -8.77 19.94
CA GLY A 41 -0.89 -9.20 20.89
C GLY A 41 -2.17 -8.35 20.81
N ILE A 42 -2.46 -7.80 19.64
CA ILE A 42 -3.69 -7.03 19.40
C ILE A 42 -4.86 -8.02 19.51
N THR A 43 -5.40 -8.14 20.70
CA THR A 43 -6.66 -8.86 20.92
C THR A 43 -7.81 -7.94 20.56
N GLN A 44 -9.00 -8.51 20.31
CA GLN A 44 -10.20 -7.70 20.07
C GLN A 44 -10.52 -6.74 21.23
N GLN A 45 -9.99 -7.02 22.43
CA GLN A 45 -10.12 -6.17 23.62
C GLN A 45 -9.12 -5.00 23.62
N ASP A 46 -7.95 -5.17 23.00
CA ASP A 46 -6.91 -4.14 22.90
C ASP A 46 -7.17 -3.14 21.78
N VAL A 47 -8.21 -3.34 21.00
CA VAL A 47 -8.74 -2.33 20.08
C VAL A 47 -9.38 -1.21 20.91
N GLY A 48 -8.60 -0.72 21.86
CA GLY A 48 -8.94 0.40 22.70
C GLY A 48 -9.15 1.63 21.85
N VAL A 49 -10.40 2.00 21.70
CA VAL A 49 -10.86 3.22 21.10
C VAL A 49 -10.43 4.39 21.98
N SER A 50 -9.12 4.67 22.01
CA SER A 50 -8.69 5.98 22.49
C SER A 50 -9.10 6.98 21.42
N HIS A 51 -10.10 7.78 21.70
CA HIS A 51 -10.58 8.88 20.83
C HIS A 51 -11.12 8.46 19.44
N GLY A 52 -11.77 7.32 19.32
CA GLY A 52 -12.41 6.90 18.07
C GLY A 52 -11.45 6.30 17.01
N HIS A 53 -10.17 6.10 17.34
CA HIS A 53 -9.20 5.48 16.45
C HIS A 53 -9.06 3.98 16.72
N LYS A 54 -9.14 3.17 15.68
CA LYS A 54 -8.93 1.73 15.75
C LYS A 54 -7.48 1.41 15.38
N LEU A 55 -6.77 0.70 16.27
CA LEU A 55 -5.47 0.11 15.91
C LEU A 55 -5.70 -1.00 14.87
N VAL A 56 -4.95 -0.95 13.79
CA VAL A 56 -5.00 -1.95 12.72
C VAL A 56 -3.57 -2.33 12.36
N ASP A 57 -3.29 -3.63 12.29
CA ASP A 57 -2.02 -4.12 11.79
C ASP A 57 -1.88 -3.89 10.27
N THR A 58 -0.66 -3.94 9.76
CA THR A 58 -0.38 -3.58 8.36
C THR A 58 -0.92 -4.60 7.35
N ALA A 59 -1.01 -5.88 7.71
CA ALA A 59 -1.57 -6.92 6.85
C ALA A 59 -3.10 -6.74 6.70
N SER A 60 -3.82 -6.57 7.82
CA SER A 60 -5.26 -6.28 7.81
C SER A 60 -5.57 -4.95 7.11
N PHE A 61 -4.70 -3.95 7.28
CA PHE A 61 -4.85 -2.67 6.58
C PHE A 61 -4.71 -2.84 5.07
N ALA A 62 -3.70 -3.59 4.61
CA ALA A 62 -3.50 -3.86 3.19
C ALA A 62 -4.71 -4.57 2.57
N MET A 63 -5.23 -5.60 3.25
CA MET A 63 -6.43 -6.33 2.81
C MET A 63 -7.65 -5.42 2.72
N LYS A 64 -7.86 -4.56 3.72
CA LYS A 64 -8.96 -3.60 3.73
C LYS A 64 -8.88 -2.61 2.56
N ILE A 65 -7.70 -2.08 2.25
CA ILE A 65 -7.52 -1.19 1.10
C ILE A 65 -7.78 -1.93 -0.22
N ALA A 66 -7.24 -3.15 -0.37
CA ALA A 66 -7.46 -3.95 -1.58
C ALA A 66 -8.96 -4.26 -1.80
N ARG A 67 -9.69 -4.69 -0.78
CA ARG A 67 -11.14 -4.90 -0.86
C ARG A 67 -11.91 -3.66 -1.32
N ARG A 68 -11.53 -2.49 -0.85
CA ARG A 68 -12.16 -1.23 -1.26
C ARG A 68 -11.88 -0.89 -2.72
N CYS A 69 -10.63 -1.05 -3.15
CA CYS A 69 -10.25 -0.77 -4.53
C CYS A 69 -10.97 -1.68 -5.54
N TYR A 70 -11.34 -2.91 -5.13
CA TYR A 70 -12.06 -3.85 -5.97
C TYR A 70 -13.58 -3.95 -5.69
N GLY A 71 -14.13 -2.96 -4.98
CA GLY A 71 -15.59 -2.82 -4.82
C GLY A 71 -16.24 -3.73 -3.78
N HIS A 72 -15.48 -4.38 -2.89
CA HIS A 72 -16.00 -5.25 -1.84
C HIS A 72 -16.36 -4.49 -0.54
N GLU A 73 -16.05 -3.20 -0.45
CA GLU A 73 -16.38 -2.32 0.67
C GLU A 73 -16.74 -0.92 0.18
N GLU A 74 -17.82 -0.33 0.70
CA GLU A 74 -18.38 0.94 0.21
C GLU A 74 -17.80 2.22 0.85
N GLN A 75 -16.81 2.13 1.73
CA GLN A 75 -16.30 3.33 2.42
C GLN A 75 -15.45 4.21 1.49
N PRO A 76 -15.77 5.52 1.39
CA PRO A 76 -15.19 6.39 0.35
C PRO A 76 -13.72 6.75 0.60
N PHE A 77 -13.22 6.73 1.84
CA PHE A 77 -11.84 7.07 2.14
C PHE A 77 -11.31 6.32 3.37
N THR A 78 -9.99 6.28 3.50
CA THR A 78 -9.28 5.76 4.69
C THR A 78 -8.27 6.79 5.15
N MET A 79 -8.33 7.14 6.43
CA MET A 79 -7.32 7.97 7.09
C MET A 79 -6.43 7.09 7.96
N ALA A 80 -5.13 7.02 7.62
CA ALA A 80 -4.13 6.35 8.44
C ALA A 80 -3.37 7.37 9.27
N ILE A 81 -3.51 7.28 10.60
CA ILE A 81 -2.83 8.17 11.54
C ILE A 81 -1.80 7.34 12.31
N ALA A 82 -0.55 7.78 12.30
CA ALA A 82 0.52 7.14 13.07
C ALA A 82 1.64 8.15 13.32
N GLY A 83 2.51 7.88 14.29
CA GLY A 83 3.64 8.71 14.66
C GLY A 83 4.63 8.95 13.52
N TYR A 84 5.56 9.88 13.72
CA TYR A 84 6.65 10.10 12.78
C TYR A 84 7.57 8.86 12.74
N GLY A 85 8.10 8.53 11.56
CA GLY A 85 9.02 7.40 11.39
C GLY A 85 8.38 6.00 11.42
N THR A 86 7.06 5.88 11.54
CA THR A 86 6.35 4.58 11.64
C THR A 86 6.14 3.84 10.31
N GLY A 87 6.73 4.30 9.21
CA GLY A 87 6.64 3.63 7.92
C GLY A 87 5.39 3.93 7.08
N LYS A 88 4.58 4.97 7.41
CA LYS A 88 3.36 5.32 6.64
C LYS A 88 3.59 5.48 5.15
N SER A 89 4.60 6.26 4.77
CA SER A 89 4.94 6.49 3.35
C SER A 89 5.43 5.22 2.68
N HIS A 90 6.13 4.36 3.41
CA HIS A 90 6.58 3.07 2.93
C HIS A 90 5.39 2.13 2.66
N LEU A 91 4.47 2.00 3.61
CA LEU A 91 3.23 1.23 3.43
C LEU A 91 2.40 1.79 2.26
N ALA A 92 2.22 3.09 2.17
CA ALA A 92 1.45 3.72 1.09
C ALA A 92 2.08 3.45 -0.30
N LEU A 93 3.42 3.56 -0.42
CA LEU A 93 4.13 3.21 -1.64
C LEU A 93 3.97 1.73 -2.00
N THR A 94 4.10 0.83 -1.01
CA THR A 94 3.92 -0.61 -1.19
C THR A 94 2.51 -0.94 -1.68
N LEU A 95 1.49 -0.33 -1.11
CA LEU A 95 0.11 -0.52 -1.56
C LEU A 95 -0.15 0.07 -2.95
N ALA A 96 0.40 1.24 -3.26
CA ALA A 96 0.31 1.81 -4.60
C ALA A 96 0.97 0.91 -5.66
N THR A 97 2.11 0.32 -5.33
CA THR A 97 2.82 -0.64 -6.20
C THR A 97 2.01 -1.92 -6.40
N LEU A 98 1.47 -2.48 -5.31
CA LEU A 98 0.66 -3.70 -5.33
C LEU A 98 -0.61 -3.53 -6.18
N LEU A 99 -1.36 -2.46 -5.95
CA LEU A 99 -2.65 -2.20 -6.61
C LEU A 99 -2.49 -1.72 -8.05
N GLY A 100 -1.43 -0.98 -8.34
CA GLY A 100 -1.15 -0.46 -9.68
C GLY A 100 -0.64 -1.51 -10.65
N ASN A 101 -0.11 -2.64 -10.16
CA ASN A 101 0.38 -3.72 -11.02
C ASN A 101 0.21 -5.11 -10.37
N PRO A 102 -1.04 -5.59 -10.24
CA PRO A 102 -1.39 -6.76 -9.41
C PRO A 102 -0.75 -8.07 -9.85
N ASN A 103 -0.35 -8.19 -11.12
CA ASN A 103 0.21 -9.43 -11.69
C ASN A 103 1.73 -9.40 -11.83
N SER A 104 2.41 -8.42 -11.23
CA SER A 104 3.87 -8.30 -11.30
C SER A 104 4.59 -9.23 -10.32
N GLU A 105 5.87 -9.51 -10.59
CA GLU A 105 6.74 -10.21 -9.63
C GLU A 105 6.79 -9.47 -8.27
N THR A 106 6.83 -8.15 -8.30
CA THR A 106 6.81 -7.31 -7.10
C THR A 106 5.53 -7.50 -6.30
N SER A 107 4.37 -7.55 -6.96
CA SER A 107 3.09 -7.80 -6.30
C SER A 107 3.04 -9.20 -5.67
N ASN A 108 3.58 -10.21 -6.35
CA ASN A 108 3.70 -11.55 -5.78
C ASN A 108 4.60 -11.55 -4.54
N ALA A 109 5.74 -10.85 -4.58
CA ALA A 109 6.63 -10.72 -3.43
C ALA A 109 5.97 -9.99 -2.25
N ILE A 110 5.15 -8.96 -2.51
CA ILE A 110 4.37 -8.26 -1.50
C ILE A 110 3.31 -9.18 -0.88
N ILE A 111 2.56 -9.93 -1.71
CA ILE A 111 1.57 -10.90 -1.24
C ILE A 111 2.23 -11.99 -0.38
N ASP A 112 3.40 -12.48 -0.77
CA ASP A 112 4.15 -13.46 0.02
C ASP A 112 4.65 -12.87 1.35
N ALA A 113 5.00 -11.59 1.39
CA ALA A 113 5.32 -10.90 2.64
C ALA A 113 4.09 -10.77 3.56
N VAL A 114 2.89 -10.52 3.00
CA VAL A 114 1.64 -10.55 3.76
C VAL A 114 1.32 -11.96 4.27
N LYS A 115 1.50 -13.01 3.43
CA LYS A 115 1.33 -14.42 3.85
C LYS A 115 2.29 -14.80 5.00
N ALA A 116 3.50 -14.28 4.98
CA ALA A 116 4.48 -14.52 6.04
C ALA A 116 4.07 -13.83 7.35
N ALA A 117 3.38 -12.69 7.28
CA ALA A 117 2.87 -11.97 8.44
C ALA A 117 1.59 -12.60 9.01
N ASP A 118 0.66 -12.98 8.13
CA ASP A 118 -0.56 -13.70 8.46
C ASP A 118 -1.01 -14.56 7.26
N PRO A 119 -0.99 -15.91 7.38
CA PRO A 119 -1.31 -16.80 6.27
C PRO A 119 -2.76 -16.68 5.76
N GLU A 120 -3.73 -16.42 6.64
CA GLU A 120 -5.14 -16.30 6.27
C GLU A 120 -5.39 -15.03 5.46
N ILE A 121 -4.88 -13.89 5.96
CA ILE A 121 -4.97 -12.61 5.26
C ILE A 121 -4.25 -12.70 3.91
N GLY A 122 -3.06 -13.29 3.88
CA GLY A 122 -2.30 -13.44 2.64
C GLY A 122 -2.97 -14.34 1.61
N LYS A 123 -3.64 -15.42 2.04
CA LYS A 123 -4.44 -16.27 1.17
C LYS A 123 -5.63 -15.52 0.59
N GLU A 124 -6.37 -14.81 1.43
CA GLU A 124 -7.53 -14.02 0.99
C GLU A 124 -7.12 -12.92 0.01
N LEU A 125 -6.02 -12.21 0.30
CA LEU A 125 -5.46 -11.20 -0.58
C LEU A 125 -5.06 -11.80 -1.94
N SER A 126 -4.44 -12.99 -1.94
CA SER A 126 -4.07 -13.70 -3.16
C SER A 126 -5.28 -14.05 -4.02
N LEU A 127 -6.37 -14.53 -3.41
CA LEU A 127 -7.62 -14.83 -4.13
C LEU A 127 -8.25 -13.57 -4.72
N LEU A 128 -8.32 -12.48 -3.95
CA LEU A 128 -8.84 -11.21 -4.42
C LEU A 128 -8.10 -10.71 -5.67
N PHE A 129 -6.77 -10.83 -5.70
CA PHE A 129 -5.96 -10.41 -6.84
C PHE A 129 -6.06 -11.38 -8.04
N GLN A 130 -6.39 -12.65 -7.83
CA GLN A 130 -6.69 -13.58 -8.92
C GLN A 130 -8.02 -13.26 -9.60
N GLU A 131 -9.01 -12.78 -8.84
CA GLU A 131 -10.32 -12.36 -9.34
C GLU A 131 -10.28 -10.95 -9.95
N ALA A 132 -9.34 -10.12 -9.53
CA ALA A 132 -9.19 -8.75 -10.00
C ALA A 132 -8.71 -8.72 -11.46
N SER A 133 -9.56 -8.26 -12.35
CA SER A 133 -9.29 -8.24 -13.80
C SER A 133 -8.49 -7.01 -14.27
N GLN A 134 -8.42 -5.97 -13.48
CA GLN A 134 -7.84 -4.68 -13.85
C GLN A 134 -6.94 -4.10 -12.75
N PRO A 135 -5.81 -3.48 -13.10
CA PRO A 135 -5.03 -2.71 -12.15
C PRO A 135 -5.77 -1.45 -11.71
N CYS A 136 -5.52 -1.02 -10.47
CA CYS A 136 -6.00 0.26 -9.98
C CYS A 136 -5.08 1.39 -10.44
N LEU A 137 -5.64 2.53 -10.84
CA LEU A 137 -4.86 3.73 -11.09
C LEU A 137 -4.36 4.30 -9.75
N ALA A 138 -3.09 4.11 -9.44
CA ALA A 138 -2.47 4.63 -8.23
C ALA A 138 -1.95 6.05 -8.46
N ILE A 139 -2.55 7.02 -7.77
CA ILE A 139 -2.15 8.43 -7.82
C ILE A 139 -1.58 8.80 -6.46
N THR A 140 -0.32 9.27 -6.43
CA THR A 140 0.34 9.67 -5.20
C THR A 140 0.54 11.19 -5.17
N ILE A 141 0.06 11.83 -4.10
CA ILE A 141 0.17 13.27 -3.89
C ILE A 141 0.94 13.51 -2.59
N ASN A 142 2.00 14.31 -2.69
CA ASN A 142 2.79 14.71 -1.54
C ASN A 142 2.37 16.12 -1.08
N GLY A 143 1.71 16.21 0.07
CA GLY A 143 1.24 17.47 0.65
C GLY A 143 2.30 18.31 1.37
N MET A 144 3.59 17.97 1.27
CA MET A 144 4.69 18.69 1.95
C MET A 144 4.98 20.07 1.34
N GLN A 145 4.54 20.33 0.13
CA GLN A 145 4.69 21.62 -0.56
C GLN A 145 3.33 22.26 -0.77
N GLY A 146 3.25 23.58 -0.67
CA GLY A 146 2.02 24.31 -0.99
C GLY A 146 1.66 24.11 -2.46
N PHE A 147 0.45 23.60 -2.74
CA PHE A 147 -0.02 23.32 -4.09
C PHE A 147 -1.55 23.49 -4.18
N ASP A 148 -2.04 23.74 -5.38
CA ASP A 148 -3.45 23.61 -5.70
C ASP A 148 -3.79 22.13 -5.85
N LEU A 149 -4.63 21.60 -4.96
CA LEU A 149 -4.98 20.19 -4.92
C LEU A 149 -5.63 19.73 -6.23
N ALA A 150 -6.53 20.52 -6.80
CA ALA A 150 -7.24 20.14 -8.03
C ALA A 150 -6.31 20.09 -9.23
N ALA A 151 -5.41 21.08 -9.35
CA ALA A 151 -4.39 21.09 -10.41
C ALA A 151 -3.41 19.92 -10.24
N GLU A 152 -2.98 19.60 -9.01
CA GLU A 152 -2.04 18.49 -8.75
C GLU A 152 -2.69 17.13 -9.03
N VAL A 153 -3.93 16.90 -8.60
CA VAL A 153 -4.69 15.69 -8.93
C VAL A 153 -4.79 15.52 -10.45
N SER A 154 -5.20 16.56 -11.17
CA SER A 154 -5.32 16.52 -12.63
C SER A 154 -3.98 16.22 -13.31
N ARG A 155 -2.91 16.83 -12.84
CA ARG A 155 -1.54 16.60 -13.35
C ARG A 155 -1.09 15.15 -13.12
N GLN A 156 -1.35 14.59 -11.94
CA GLN A 156 -0.98 13.22 -11.60
C GLN A 156 -1.81 12.20 -12.39
N ILE A 157 -3.10 12.43 -12.57
CA ILE A 157 -3.95 11.58 -13.43
C ILE A 157 -3.40 11.58 -14.86
N ALA A 158 -3.16 12.73 -15.44
CA ALA A 158 -2.62 12.84 -16.79
C ALA A 158 -1.26 12.15 -16.94
N SER A 159 -0.40 12.23 -15.93
CA SER A 159 0.89 11.56 -15.91
C SER A 159 0.76 10.03 -15.84
N ALA A 160 -0.14 9.54 -15.00
CA ALA A 160 -0.38 8.10 -14.84
C ALA A 160 -0.99 7.48 -16.12
N LEU A 161 -1.97 8.14 -16.73
CA LEU A 161 -2.58 7.69 -17.98
C LEU A 161 -1.59 7.63 -19.16
N LYS A 162 -0.67 8.60 -19.23
CA LYS A 162 0.41 8.59 -20.24
C LYS A 162 1.37 7.42 -20.04
N LYS A 163 1.70 7.08 -18.78
CA LYS A 163 2.59 5.97 -18.45
C LYS A 163 2.03 4.62 -18.90
N ASP A 164 0.72 4.45 -18.79
CA ASP A 164 0.02 3.21 -19.12
C ASP A 164 -0.41 3.14 -20.59
N ASN A 165 0.05 4.08 -21.45
CA ASN A 165 -0.38 4.22 -22.85
C ASN A 165 -1.91 4.28 -23.04
N LEU A 166 -2.62 4.70 -22.01
CA LEU A 166 -4.06 4.95 -22.09
C LEU A 166 -4.26 6.32 -22.75
N ASP A 167 -4.61 6.32 -24.05
CA ASP A 167 -4.91 7.53 -24.79
C ASP A 167 -6.05 8.29 -24.11
N THR A 168 -5.75 9.49 -23.68
CA THR A 168 -6.75 10.47 -23.27
C THR A 168 -7.43 11.03 -24.52
N LYS A 169 -8.41 10.32 -25.06
CA LYS A 169 -9.35 10.90 -26.03
C LYS A 169 -10.49 11.60 -25.32
#